data_94356180be85946548f2e766d23db0b7
#
_entry.id   94356180be85946548f2e766d23db0b7
#
_cell.length_a   1.000
_cell.length_b   1.000
_cell.length_c   1.000
_cell.angle_alpha   90.00
_cell.angle_beta   90.00
_cell.angle_gamma   90.00
#
_symmetry.space_group_name_H-M   'P 1'
#
loop_
_entity.id
_entity.type
_entity.pdbx_description
1 polymer ?
#
loop_
_entity_poly.entity_id
_entity_poly.type
_entity_poly.pdbx_seq_one_letter_code
_entity_poly.pdbx_strand_id
1 'polypeptide(L)'
;YRETGFREIQDIFASMYYMNAMGDAKLARELVSVWAVNVFRMGYAYHDFTWRGKEPGDCSDDQLWLTQAVYRYCTLTGDYSFLNAELPIAGEEAKRPLWETLMAILEYSGDISVGKHGLPLLDKADWNDTLRLDKEVMKGPAKEALYREQLAKSGKPWGTPLENTLTESVMNACLLKISADETAELLAALDADKFAPQIEKAKALSARVADSMQKNAWKGDFFARALINDDREGGYTYLGAGHDGLSADPAVDGTYFLNSFGWSILSGVATEEQIATMLDVVEKNLKTNAGLRLCT
;
A
#
# COMPACT_ATOMS: atom_id res chain seq x y z
N TYR A 1 8.75 -0.37 19.54
CA TYR A 1 7.80 0.67 19.94
C TYR A 1 8.51 1.84 20.57
N ARG A 2 8.09 3.06 20.25
CA ARG A 2 8.67 4.27 20.80
C ARG A 2 8.30 4.41 22.28
N GLU A 3 9.08 5.17 23.02
CA GLU A 3 8.92 5.43 24.47
C GLU A 3 7.51 5.93 24.86
N THR A 4 6.80 6.51 23.92
CA THR A 4 5.43 7.05 24.11
C THR A 4 4.32 6.00 23.98
N GLY A 5 4.63 4.74 23.68
CA GLY A 5 3.64 3.72 23.39
C GLY A 5 2.97 3.87 22.03
N PHE A 6 3.57 4.65 21.14
CA PHE A 6 3.16 4.83 19.75
C PHE A 6 3.21 3.48 19.00
N ARG A 7 2.23 3.22 18.16
CA ARG A 7 2.08 1.96 17.44
C ARG A 7 1.74 2.22 15.99
N GLU A 8 2.55 1.68 15.11
CA GLU A 8 2.38 1.67 13.67
C GLU A 8 2.35 0.22 13.15
N ILE A 9 1.59 -0.04 12.11
CA ILE A 9 1.48 -1.39 11.56
C ILE A 9 2.77 -1.86 10.90
N GLN A 10 3.48 -0.96 10.26
CA GLN A 10 4.76 -1.26 9.63
C GLN A 10 5.74 -1.86 10.63
N ASP A 11 5.78 -1.34 11.86
CA ASP A 11 6.60 -1.88 12.94
C ASP A 11 6.15 -3.29 13.35
N ILE A 12 4.85 -3.55 13.36
CA ILE A 12 4.30 -4.87 13.65
C ILE A 12 4.67 -5.85 12.54
N PHE A 13 4.51 -5.45 11.28
CA PHE A 13 4.93 -6.26 10.14
C PHE A 13 6.41 -6.66 10.24
N ALA A 14 7.30 -5.72 10.49
CA ALA A 14 8.73 -5.99 10.67
C ALA A 14 9.02 -6.92 11.87
N SER A 15 8.21 -6.84 12.93
CA SER A 15 8.35 -7.66 14.13
C SER A 15 7.82 -9.09 13.97
N MET A 16 6.98 -9.38 12.98
CA MET A 16 6.34 -10.68 12.81
C MET A 16 7.34 -11.84 12.67
N TYR A 17 8.39 -11.63 11.91
CA TYR A 17 9.45 -12.65 11.75
C TYR A 17 10.14 -12.98 13.06
N TYR A 18 10.46 -11.95 13.82
CA TYR A 18 11.13 -12.11 15.11
C TYR A 18 10.25 -12.86 16.12
N MET A 19 8.98 -12.49 16.24
CA MET A 19 8.04 -13.15 17.16
C MET A 19 7.79 -14.60 16.82
N ASN A 20 7.63 -14.92 15.54
CA ASN A 20 7.48 -16.29 15.09
C ASN A 20 8.75 -17.09 15.30
N ALA A 21 9.95 -16.50 15.11
CA ALA A 21 11.22 -17.14 15.39
C ALA A 21 11.40 -17.45 16.89
N MET A 22 10.81 -16.64 17.78
CA MET A 22 10.79 -16.89 19.22
C MET A 22 9.76 -17.96 19.64
N GLY A 23 8.92 -18.43 18.72
CA GLY A 23 7.86 -19.41 19.00
C GLY A 23 6.64 -18.84 19.71
N ASP A 24 6.46 -17.51 19.74
CA ASP A 24 5.32 -16.85 20.38
C ASP A 24 4.20 -16.51 19.38
N ALA A 25 3.61 -17.55 18.81
CA ALA A 25 2.49 -17.40 17.87
C ALA A 25 1.27 -16.72 18.51
N LYS A 26 1.05 -16.89 19.82
CA LYS A 26 -0.05 -16.24 20.52
C LYS A 26 0.13 -14.72 20.55
N LEU A 27 1.30 -14.24 20.92
CA LEU A 27 1.61 -12.81 20.94
C LEU A 27 1.56 -12.22 19.52
N ALA A 28 2.06 -12.93 18.53
CA ALA A 28 1.96 -12.52 17.13
C ALA A 28 0.50 -12.33 16.69
N ARG A 29 -0.38 -13.29 17.02
CA ARG A 29 -1.82 -13.19 16.75
C ARG A 29 -2.49 -12.01 17.45
N GLU A 30 -2.16 -11.81 18.73
CA GLU A 30 -2.68 -10.68 19.52
C GLU A 30 -2.30 -9.34 18.89
N LEU A 31 -1.06 -9.16 18.45
CA LEU A 31 -0.59 -7.94 17.81
C LEU A 31 -1.29 -7.67 16.47
N VAL A 32 -1.42 -8.68 15.62
CA VAL A 32 -2.15 -8.56 14.36
C VAL A 32 -3.62 -8.23 14.63
N SER A 33 -4.24 -8.85 15.64
CA SER A 33 -5.63 -8.56 16.04
C SER A 33 -5.80 -7.11 16.49
N VAL A 34 -4.88 -6.59 17.30
CA VAL A 34 -4.90 -5.18 17.75
C VAL A 34 -4.86 -4.22 16.57
N TRP A 35 -4.21 -4.60 15.50
CA TRP A 35 -4.16 -3.80 14.29
C TRP A 35 -5.42 -3.94 13.44
N ALA A 36 -5.90 -5.15 13.24
CA ALA A 36 -7.07 -5.42 12.42
C ALA A 36 -8.32 -4.67 12.90
N VAL A 37 -8.47 -4.45 14.21
CA VAL A 37 -9.58 -3.66 14.79
C VAL A 37 -9.47 -2.14 14.55
N ASN A 38 -8.39 -1.69 13.93
CA ASN A 38 -8.19 -0.28 13.56
C ASN A 38 -8.45 0.00 12.07
N VAL A 39 -8.99 -0.98 11.33
CA VAL A 39 -9.41 -0.83 9.93
C VAL A 39 -10.89 -0.48 9.87
N PHE A 40 -11.22 0.60 9.18
CA PHE A 40 -12.59 1.07 8.96
C PHE A 40 -13.35 0.17 7.97
N ARG A 41 -14.67 0.30 7.94
CA ARG A 41 -15.53 -0.47 7.02
C ARG A 41 -15.11 -0.31 5.57
N MET A 42 -14.76 0.89 5.17
CA MET A 42 -14.34 1.22 3.81
C MET A 42 -12.98 0.61 3.43
N GLY A 43 -12.13 0.27 4.42
CA GLY A 43 -10.84 -0.40 4.19
C GLY A 43 -9.60 0.43 4.51
N TYR A 44 -9.71 1.75 4.75
CA TYR A 44 -8.58 2.52 5.28
C TYR A 44 -8.37 2.25 6.78
N ALA A 45 -7.19 2.57 7.30
CA ALA A 45 -6.82 2.32 8.69
C ALA A 45 -6.46 3.60 9.45
N TYR A 46 -6.34 3.49 10.76
CA TYR A 46 -5.61 4.50 11.53
C TYR A 46 -4.13 4.40 11.21
N HIS A 47 -3.46 5.55 11.02
CA HIS A 47 -2.01 5.62 10.86
C HIS A 47 -1.30 5.17 12.14
N ASP A 48 -1.69 5.76 13.24
CA ASP A 48 -1.24 5.36 14.56
C ASP A 48 -2.42 5.23 15.53
N PHE A 49 -2.19 4.52 16.62
CA PHE A 49 -3.12 4.47 17.74
C PHE A 49 -2.35 4.34 19.04
N THR A 50 -2.56 5.34 19.89
CA THR A 50 -2.03 5.36 21.24
C THR A 50 -3.18 5.46 22.22
N TRP A 51 -2.89 5.31 23.51
CA TRP A 51 -3.87 5.56 24.55
C TRP A 51 -4.31 7.03 24.62
N ARG A 52 -3.57 7.94 23.98
CA ARG A 52 -3.87 9.38 23.94
C ARG A 52 -4.65 9.82 22.71
N GLY A 53 -4.70 9.00 21.68
CA GLY A 53 -5.39 9.37 20.44
C GLY A 53 -5.13 8.40 19.30
N LYS A 54 -5.82 8.66 18.20
CA LYS A 54 -5.74 7.90 16.94
C LYS A 54 -5.77 8.88 15.77
N GLU A 55 -4.93 8.66 14.79
CA GLU A 55 -4.92 9.42 13.53
C GLU A 55 -5.52 8.59 12.41
N PRO A 56 -6.73 8.94 11.91
CA PRO A 56 -7.39 8.14 10.87
C PRO A 56 -6.89 8.50 9.48
N GLY A 57 -6.38 7.51 8.75
CA GLY A 57 -6.23 7.55 7.31
C GLY A 57 -5.37 8.69 6.75
N ASP A 58 -4.24 9.01 7.38
CA ASP A 58 -3.31 10.00 6.88
C ASP A 58 -2.36 9.42 5.84
N CYS A 59 -1.79 8.23 6.09
CA CYS A 59 -0.89 7.55 5.18
C CYS A 59 -1.62 6.45 4.42
N SER A 60 -1.27 6.30 3.16
CA SER A 60 -2.02 5.44 2.22
C SER A 60 -1.51 4.01 2.16
N ASP A 61 -0.44 3.69 2.85
CA ASP A 61 0.15 2.34 2.96
C ASP A 61 -0.29 1.57 4.21
N ASP A 62 -0.79 2.25 5.23
CA ASP A 62 -1.08 1.67 6.55
C ASP A 62 -1.85 0.35 6.48
N GLN A 63 -2.97 0.32 5.78
CA GLN A 63 -3.81 -0.87 5.68
C GLN A 63 -3.14 -2.02 4.90
N LEU A 64 -2.25 -1.70 3.96
CA LEU A 64 -1.58 -2.71 3.13
C LEU A 64 -0.58 -3.55 3.93
N TRP A 65 0.07 -2.95 4.92
CA TRP A 65 0.97 -3.66 5.83
C TRP A 65 0.25 -4.70 6.68
N LEU A 66 -1.02 -4.45 7.04
CA LEU A 66 -1.81 -5.42 7.79
C LEU A 66 -1.99 -6.72 7.01
N THR A 67 -2.31 -6.64 5.72
CA THR A 67 -2.48 -7.83 4.87
C THR A 67 -1.23 -8.69 4.91
N GLN A 68 -0.08 -8.08 4.72
CA GLN A 68 1.20 -8.77 4.74
C GLN A 68 1.53 -9.35 6.14
N ALA A 69 1.17 -8.65 7.22
CA ALA A 69 1.34 -9.18 8.57
C ALA A 69 0.47 -10.42 8.83
N VAL A 70 -0.79 -10.40 8.38
CA VAL A 70 -1.70 -11.57 8.44
C VAL A 70 -1.14 -12.74 7.64
N TYR A 71 -0.65 -12.48 6.44
CA TYR A 71 -0.04 -13.50 5.59
C TYR A 71 1.13 -14.19 6.30
N ARG A 72 2.07 -13.42 6.85
CA ARG A 72 3.21 -13.96 7.58
C ARG A 72 2.78 -14.76 8.81
N TYR A 73 1.81 -14.26 9.56
CA TYR A 73 1.28 -15.00 10.69
C TYR A 73 0.72 -16.37 10.25
N CYS A 74 -0.20 -16.37 9.29
CA CYS A 74 -0.86 -17.60 8.86
C CYS A 74 0.12 -18.61 8.24
N THR A 75 1.03 -18.16 7.38
CA THR A 75 1.98 -19.04 6.69
C THR A 75 3.05 -19.61 7.62
N LEU A 76 3.50 -18.87 8.62
CA LEU A 76 4.51 -19.31 9.56
C LEU A 76 3.94 -20.18 10.69
N THR A 77 2.67 -20.02 11.03
CA THR A 77 2.02 -20.77 12.11
C THR A 77 1.11 -21.91 11.63
N GLY A 78 0.65 -21.86 10.38
CA GLY A 78 -0.39 -22.74 9.85
C GLY A 78 -1.82 -22.42 10.34
N ASP A 79 -2.01 -21.33 11.10
CA ASP A 79 -3.33 -20.93 11.63
C ASP A 79 -4.14 -20.11 10.63
N TYR A 80 -4.58 -20.74 9.55
CA TYR A 80 -5.49 -20.10 8.57
C TYR A 80 -6.89 -19.87 9.14
N SER A 81 -7.28 -20.58 10.21
CA SER A 81 -8.59 -20.37 10.87
C SER A 81 -8.75 -18.95 11.43
N PHE A 82 -7.65 -18.26 11.68
CA PHE A 82 -7.66 -16.85 12.11
C PHE A 82 -8.39 -15.93 11.13
N LEU A 83 -8.41 -16.25 9.85
CA LEU A 83 -9.14 -15.47 8.84
C LEU A 83 -10.66 -15.41 9.10
N ASN A 84 -11.22 -16.38 9.83
CA ASN A 84 -12.63 -16.40 10.24
C ASN A 84 -12.90 -15.69 11.57
N ALA A 85 -11.88 -15.12 12.24
CA ALA A 85 -12.05 -14.41 13.51
C ALA A 85 -12.91 -13.16 13.32
N GLU A 86 -14.02 -13.06 14.07
CA GLU A 86 -14.91 -11.91 14.10
C GLU A 86 -14.25 -10.76 14.88
N LEU A 87 -13.76 -9.75 14.18
CA LEU A 87 -13.07 -8.62 14.75
C LEU A 87 -13.88 -7.32 14.62
N PRO A 88 -13.81 -6.43 15.63
CA PRO A 88 -14.44 -5.12 15.56
C PRO A 88 -14.00 -4.30 14.35
N ILE A 89 -14.90 -3.50 13.81
CA ILE A 89 -14.64 -2.52 12.75
C ILE A 89 -14.36 -1.17 13.41
N ALA A 90 -13.30 -0.48 12.97
CA ALA A 90 -12.96 0.84 13.50
C ALA A 90 -14.14 1.82 13.36
N GLY A 91 -14.46 2.52 14.45
CA GLY A 91 -15.52 3.51 14.48
C GLY A 91 -16.95 2.96 14.53
N GLU A 92 -17.15 1.64 14.66
CA GLU A 92 -18.47 1.00 14.69
C GLU A 92 -18.58 -0.03 15.83
N GLU A 93 -19.80 -0.35 16.24
CA GLU A 93 -20.06 -1.47 17.17
C GLU A 93 -20.09 -2.83 16.47
N ALA A 94 -20.13 -2.85 15.13
CA ALA A 94 -20.19 -4.03 14.31
C ALA A 94 -18.86 -4.79 14.27
N LYS A 95 -18.93 -6.06 13.93
CA LYS A 95 -17.79 -6.93 13.67
C LYS A 95 -17.86 -7.48 12.25
N ARG A 96 -16.73 -7.93 11.73
CA ARG A 96 -16.62 -8.70 10.49
C ARG A 96 -15.49 -9.71 10.60
N PRO A 97 -15.54 -10.83 9.85
CA PRO A 97 -14.42 -11.76 9.80
C PRO A 97 -13.19 -11.08 9.20
N LEU A 98 -12.01 -11.50 9.65
CA LEU A 98 -10.74 -10.89 9.21
C LEU A 98 -10.57 -10.93 7.69
N TRP A 99 -10.99 -12.02 7.01
CA TRP A 99 -10.91 -12.10 5.56
C TRP A 99 -11.72 -10.98 4.85
N GLU A 100 -12.87 -10.56 5.40
CA GLU A 100 -13.62 -9.41 4.85
C GLU A 100 -12.86 -8.09 5.06
N THR A 101 -12.10 -7.99 6.16
CA THR A 101 -11.22 -6.83 6.38
C THR A 101 -10.15 -6.75 5.29
N LEU A 102 -9.51 -7.89 4.95
CA LEU A 102 -8.52 -7.92 3.88
C LEU A 102 -9.13 -7.54 2.52
N MET A 103 -10.33 -8.06 2.20
CA MET A 103 -11.03 -7.70 0.96
C MET A 103 -11.40 -6.21 0.92
N ALA A 104 -11.82 -5.61 2.04
CA ALA A 104 -12.12 -4.18 2.11
C ALA A 104 -10.86 -3.32 1.90
N ILE A 105 -9.71 -3.74 2.41
CA ILE A 105 -8.42 -3.09 2.17
C ILE A 105 -8.08 -3.09 0.67
N LEU A 106 -8.23 -4.24 0.02
CA LEU A 106 -7.97 -4.35 -1.42
C LEU A 106 -8.92 -3.47 -2.24
N GLU A 107 -10.21 -3.46 -1.91
CA GLU A 107 -11.19 -2.63 -2.59
C GLU A 107 -10.93 -1.13 -2.40
N TYR A 108 -10.62 -0.71 -1.16
CA TYR A 108 -10.29 0.68 -0.87
C TYR A 108 -9.06 1.14 -1.65
N SER A 109 -7.96 0.41 -1.53
CA SER A 109 -6.68 0.81 -2.12
C SER A 109 -6.60 0.55 -3.63
N GLY A 110 -7.40 -0.37 -4.16
CA GLY A 110 -7.33 -0.80 -5.56
C GLY A 110 -8.48 -0.33 -6.45
N ASP A 111 -9.65 -0.05 -5.89
CA ASP A 111 -10.82 0.35 -6.66
C ASP A 111 -11.30 1.76 -6.31
N ILE A 112 -11.26 2.17 -5.04
CA ILE A 112 -11.86 3.43 -4.58
C ILE A 112 -10.84 4.56 -4.52
N SER A 113 -9.76 4.40 -3.74
CA SER A 113 -8.73 5.42 -3.52
C SER A 113 -7.61 5.29 -4.55
N VAL A 114 -7.95 5.47 -5.81
CA VAL A 114 -7.04 5.37 -6.95
C VAL A 114 -7.04 6.64 -7.78
N GLY A 115 -5.91 6.89 -8.46
CA GLY A 115 -5.79 8.01 -9.39
C GLY A 115 -6.17 7.62 -10.82
N LYS A 116 -5.85 8.49 -11.77
CA LYS A 116 -6.24 8.34 -13.18
C LYS A 116 -5.64 7.12 -13.89
N HIS A 117 -4.54 6.59 -13.39
CA HIS A 117 -3.91 5.39 -13.92
C HIS A 117 -4.37 4.11 -13.21
N GLY A 118 -5.27 4.23 -12.20
CA GLY A 118 -5.79 3.11 -11.45
C GLY A 118 -4.82 2.56 -10.41
N LEU A 119 -3.82 3.35 -10.01
CA LEU A 119 -2.89 3.03 -8.93
C LEU A 119 -3.31 3.75 -7.63
N PRO A 120 -2.93 3.22 -6.45
CA PRO A 120 -3.27 3.82 -5.16
C PRO A 120 -2.82 5.28 -5.06
N LEU A 121 -3.66 6.12 -4.48
CA LEU A 121 -3.29 7.50 -4.17
C LEU A 121 -2.14 7.55 -3.17
N LEU A 122 -1.28 8.57 -3.30
CA LEU A 122 -0.23 8.88 -2.33
C LEU A 122 -0.84 9.41 -1.03
N ASP A 123 -1.97 10.11 -1.13
CA ASP A 123 -2.58 10.85 -0.02
C ASP A 123 -1.60 11.85 0.63
N LYS A 124 -1.60 11.95 1.95
CA LYS A 124 -0.67 12.82 2.68
C LYS A 124 0.77 12.34 2.55
N ALA A 125 0.95 11.03 2.63
CA ALA A 125 2.21 10.32 2.45
C ALA A 125 1.94 8.82 2.27
N ASP A 126 2.95 8.09 1.80
CA ASP A 126 3.06 6.65 1.96
C ASP A 126 4.13 6.34 3.04
N TRP A 127 4.84 5.24 2.95
CA TRP A 127 5.94 4.87 3.84
C TRP A 127 6.92 6.03 4.14
N ASN A 128 7.07 6.97 3.22
CA ASN A 128 7.89 8.16 3.43
C ASN A 128 7.00 9.33 3.88
N ASP A 129 6.84 9.51 5.18
CA ASP A 129 6.03 10.56 5.82
C ASP A 129 6.35 11.98 5.36
N THR A 130 7.52 12.18 4.77
CA THR A 130 7.97 13.50 4.27
C THR A 130 7.65 13.72 2.81
N LEU A 131 7.26 12.68 2.06
CA LEU A 131 6.92 12.79 0.65
C LEU A 131 5.49 13.31 0.48
N ARG A 132 5.37 14.62 0.44
CA ARG A 132 4.09 15.34 0.31
C ARG A 132 4.03 16.05 -1.02
N LEU A 133 3.37 15.43 -2.01
CA LEU A 133 3.29 15.95 -3.37
C LEU A 133 2.00 16.72 -3.66
N ASP A 134 0.93 16.41 -2.94
CA ASP A 134 -0.34 17.11 -3.07
C ASP A 134 -0.52 18.17 -1.98
N LYS A 135 -1.05 19.35 -2.36
CA LYS A 135 -1.27 20.47 -1.44
C LYS A 135 -2.43 20.20 -0.49
N GLU A 136 -3.47 19.56 -1.01
CA GLU A 136 -4.69 19.26 -0.28
C GLU A 136 -4.99 17.77 -0.41
N VAL A 137 -5.05 17.11 0.73
CA VAL A 137 -5.45 15.69 0.83
C VAL A 137 -6.51 15.55 1.90
N MET A 138 -7.41 14.61 1.70
CA MET A 138 -8.46 14.32 2.66
C MET A 138 -8.07 13.12 3.53
N LYS A 139 -8.23 13.26 4.82
CA LYS A 139 -8.15 12.14 5.76
C LYS A 139 -9.27 11.13 5.51
N GLY A 140 -9.07 9.88 5.90
CA GLY A 140 -9.98 8.78 5.65
C GLY A 140 -11.47 9.09 5.88
N PRO A 141 -11.89 9.64 7.05
CA PRO A 141 -13.30 9.96 7.28
C PRO A 141 -13.88 11.03 6.34
N ALA A 142 -13.10 12.05 6.02
CA ALA A 142 -13.53 13.08 5.07
C ALA A 142 -13.61 12.53 3.63
N LYS A 143 -12.64 11.70 3.25
CA LYS A 143 -12.64 10.99 1.96
C LYS A 143 -13.84 10.05 1.85
N GLU A 144 -14.16 9.31 2.90
CA GLU A 144 -15.34 8.45 2.93
C GLU A 144 -16.64 9.26 2.76
N ALA A 145 -16.78 10.39 3.45
CA ALA A 145 -17.94 11.26 3.31
C ALA A 145 -18.11 11.77 1.87
N LEU A 146 -17.03 12.26 1.26
CA LEU A 146 -17.03 12.69 -0.13
C LEU A 146 -17.37 11.54 -1.08
N TYR A 147 -16.81 10.36 -0.87
CA TYR A 147 -17.09 9.19 -1.69
C TYR A 147 -18.56 8.79 -1.64
N ARG A 148 -19.15 8.76 -0.45
CA ARG A 148 -20.59 8.48 -0.30
C ARG A 148 -21.46 9.52 -0.98
N GLU A 149 -21.08 10.79 -0.91
CA GLU A 149 -21.77 11.88 -1.62
C GLU A 149 -21.67 11.72 -3.14
N GLN A 150 -20.49 11.38 -3.66
CA GLN A 150 -20.27 11.10 -5.09
C GLN A 150 -21.16 9.95 -5.57
N LEU A 151 -21.23 8.84 -4.83
CA LEU A 151 -22.10 7.71 -5.20
C LEU A 151 -23.57 8.09 -5.17
N ALA A 152 -24.01 8.84 -4.15
CA ALA A 152 -25.39 9.30 -4.04
C ALA A 152 -25.80 10.21 -5.20
N LYS A 153 -24.91 11.09 -5.67
CA LYS A 153 -25.15 11.99 -6.81
C LYS A 153 -25.13 11.26 -8.16
N SER A 154 -24.19 10.31 -8.33
CA SER A 154 -23.97 9.67 -9.63
C SER A 154 -24.82 8.42 -9.84
N GLY A 155 -25.36 7.81 -8.78
CA GLY A 155 -26.02 6.50 -8.82
C GLY A 155 -25.08 5.33 -9.15
N LYS A 156 -23.78 5.55 -9.15
CA LYS A 156 -22.79 4.51 -9.43
C LYS A 156 -22.68 3.53 -8.24
N PRO A 157 -22.29 2.28 -8.50
CA PRO A 157 -22.15 1.28 -7.45
C PRO A 157 -20.93 1.56 -6.56
N TRP A 158 -20.95 0.96 -5.35
CA TRP A 158 -19.76 0.87 -4.50
C TRP A 158 -18.61 0.21 -5.25
N GLY A 159 -17.37 0.63 -5.00
CA GLY A 159 -16.18 0.21 -5.74
C GLY A 159 -15.89 1.06 -7.00
N THR A 160 -16.72 2.07 -7.31
CA THR A 160 -16.38 3.07 -8.32
C THR A 160 -15.26 3.95 -7.82
N PRO A 161 -14.25 4.29 -8.64
CA PRO A 161 -13.17 5.19 -8.21
C PRO A 161 -13.68 6.54 -7.70
N LEU A 162 -13.06 7.05 -6.64
CA LEU A 162 -13.24 8.42 -6.18
C LEU A 162 -12.73 9.38 -7.27
N GLU A 163 -13.56 10.32 -7.69
CA GLU A 163 -13.17 11.36 -8.66
C GLU A 163 -12.15 12.32 -8.00
N ASN A 164 -10.93 12.35 -8.55
CA ASN A 164 -9.84 13.15 -8.01
C ASN A 164 -8.76 13.44 -9.06
N THR A 165 -7.84 14.32 -8.71
CA THR A 165 -6.67 14.72 -9.51
C THR A 165 -5.37 14.56 -8.71
N LEU A 166 -5.36 13.66 -7.72
CA LEU A 166 -4.25 13.48 -6.79
C LEU A 166 -3.14 12.59 -7.37
N THR A 167 -2.01 12.63 -6.72
CA THR A 167 -0.81 11.84 -7.06
C THR A 167 -0.99 10.38 -6.65
N GLU A 168 -0.49 9.48 -7.48
CA GLU A 168 -0.48 8.03 -7.26
C GLU A 168 0.89 7.56 -6.73
N SER A 169 0.89 6.70 -5.71
CA SER A 169 2.09 6.08 -5.17
C SER A 169 2.42 4.78 -5.91
N VAL A 170 3.56 4.74 -6.59
CA VAL A 170 4.05 3.52 -7.24
C VAL A 170 4.52 2.50 -6.19
N MET A 171 5.04 2.96 -5.06
CA MET A 171 5.39 2.06 -3.96
C MET A 171 4.14 1.36 -3.42
N ASN A 172 3.06 2.10 -3.16
CA ASN A 172 1.81 1.49 -2.69
C ASN A 172 1.16 0.59 -3.74
N ALA A 173 1.39 0.84 -5.02
CA ALA A 173 0.98 -0.08 -6.07
C ALA A 173 1.70 -1.44 -5.94
N CYS A 174 2.99 -1.43 -5.62
CA CYS A 174 3.74 -2.66 -5.32
C CYS A 174 3.17 -3.37 -4.07
N LEU A 175 2.93 -2.63 -2.98
CA LEU A 175 2.35 -3.18 -1.75
C LEU A 175 0.96 -3.74 -2.00
N LEU A 176 0.12 -3.06 -2.77
CA LEU A 176 -1.22 -3.51 -3.13
C LEU A 176 -1.19 -4.80 -3.94
N LYS A 177 -0.27 -4.89 -4.92
CA LYS A 177 -0.10 -6.12 -5.70
C LYS A 177 0.29 -7.29 -4.80
N ILE A 178 1.28 -7.12 -3.92
CA ILE A 178 1.68 -8.15 -2.95
C ILE A 178 0.47 -8.53 -2.07
N SER A 179 -0.24 -7.53 -1.53
CA SER A 179 -1.40 -7.76 -0.67
C SER A 179 -2.52 -8.51 -1.39
N ALA A 180 -2.73 -8.25 -2.68
CA ALA A 180 -3.72 -8.96 -3.49
C ALA A 180 -3.33 -10.42 -3.72
N ASP A 181 -2.07 -10.69 -4.09
CA ASP A 181 -1.54 -12.03 -4.27
C ASP A 181 -1.61 -12.84 -2.96
N GLU A 182 -1.11 -12.27 -1.86
CA GLU A 182 -1.12 -12.89 -0.54
C GLU A 182 -2.55 -13.15 -0.04
N THR A 183 -3.51 -12.24 -0.27
CA THR A 183 -4.92 -12.47 0.07
C THR A 183 -5.51 -13.62 -0.73
N ALA A 184 -5.22 -13.72 -2.03
CA ALA A 184 -5.68 -14.82 -2.85
C ALA A 184 -5.14 -16.17 -2.35
N GLU A 185 -3.87 -16.23 -1.97
CA GLU A 185 -3.23 -17.43 -1.39
C GLU A 185 -3.84 -17.80 -0.03
N LEU A 186 -4.05 -16.83 0.86
CA LEU A 186 -4.66 -17.05 2.16
C LEU A 186 -6.07 -17.64 2.05
N LEU A 187 -6.89 -17.07 1.17
CA LEU A 187 -8.25 -17.52 0.95
C LEU A 187 -8.30 -18.91 0.30
N ALA A 188 -7.38 -19.18 -0.63
CA ALA A 188 -7.26 -20.50 -1.23
C ALA A 188 -6.82 -21.57 -0.22
N ALA A 189 -5.89 -21.23 0.69
CA ALA A 189 -5.46 -22.12 1.76
C ALA A 189 -6.56 -22.36 2.83
N LEU A 190 -7.44 -21.37 3.04
CA LEU A 190 -8.56 -21.51 3.95
C LEU A 190 -9.67 -22.40 3.37
N ASP A 191 -10.17 -22.10 2.19
CA ASP A 191 -11.18 -22.89 1.45
C ASP A 191 -11.33 -22.33 0.03
N ALA A 192 -10.63 -22.93 -0.93
CA ALA A 192 -10.58 -22.45 -2.31
C ALA A 192 -11.94 -22.41 -3.02
N ASP A 193 -12.81 -23.39 -2.75
CA ASP A 193 -14.11 -23.47 -3.39
C ASP A 193 -15.07 -22.41 -2.82
N LYS A 194 -15.10 -22.25 -1.52
CA LYS A 194 -15.93 -21.25 -0.83
C LYS A 194 -15.56 -19.82 -1.23
N PHE A 195 -14.28 -19.54 -1.35
CA PHE A 195 -13.75 -18.19 -1.61
C PHE A 195 -13.35 -17.94 -3.08
N ALA A 196 -13.76 -18.82 -4.01
CA ALA A 196 -13.40 -18.68 -5.43
C ALA A 196 -13.69 -17.26 -5.99
N PRO A 197 -14.84 -16.60 -5.73
CA PRO A 197 -15.08 -15.25 -6.25
C PRO A 197 -14.12 -14.19 -5.69
N GLN A 198 -13.76 -14.28 -4.40
CA GLN A 198 -12.84 -13.36 -3.74
C GLN A 198 -11.41 -13.56 -4.23
N ILE A 199 -11.00 -14.81 -4.42
CA ILE A 199 -9.70 -15.17 -4.99
C ILE A 199 -9.56 -14.60 -6.40
N GLU A 200 -10.57 -14.77 -7.25
CA GLU A 200 -10.54 -14.22 -8.62
C GLU A 200 -10.54 -12.69 -8.61
N LYS A 201 -11.28 -12.04 -7.70
CA LYS A 201 -11.25 -10.58 -7.54
C LYS A 201 -9.84 -10.09 -7.16
N ALA A 202 -9.19 -10.75 -6.21
CA ALA A 202 -7.83 -10.40 -5.78
C ALA A 202 -6.80 -10.59 -6.89
N LYS A 203 -6.85 -11.72 -7.62
CA LYS A 203 -5.97 -11.98 -8.78
C LYS A 203 -6.18 -10.97 -9.90
N ALA A 204 -7.43 -10.63 -10.21
CA ALA A 204 -7.75 -9.62 -11.23
C ALA A 204 -7.21 -8.24 -10.84
N LEU A 205 -7.29 -7.87 -9.55
CA LEU A 205 -6.69 -6.65 -9.04
C LEU A 205 -5.17 -6.66 -9.20
N SER A 206 -4.50 -7.74 -8.77
CA SER A 206 -3.05 -7.90 -8.91
C SER A 206 -2.59 -7.73 -10.36
N ALA A 207 -3.27 -8.39 -11.29
CA ALA A 207 -2.96 -8.31 -12.73
C ALA A 207 -3.17 -6.89 -13.28
N ARG A 208 -4.27 -6.21 -12.89
CA ARG A 208 -4.57 -4.83 -13.32
C ARG A 208 -3.52 -3.84 -12.82
N VAL A 209 -3.11 -3.97 -11.57
CA VAL A 209 -2.05 -3.12 -10.98
C VAL A 209 -0.74 -3.33 -11.71
N ALA A 210 -0.33 -4.58 -11.95
CA ALA A 210 0.90 -4.90 -12.69
C ALA A 210 0.87 -4.31 -14.10
N ASP A 211 -0.23 -4.47 -14.85
CA ASP A 211 -0.40 -3.91 -16.19
C ASP A 211 -0.29 -2.38 -16.19
N SER A 212 -0.97 -1.72 -15.24
CA SER A 212 -0.88 -0.27 -15.12
C SER A 212 0.53 0.21 -14.76
N MET A 213 1.24 -0.48 -13.87
CA MET A 213 2.61 -0.15 -13.53
C MET A 213 3.55 -0.27 -14.72
N GLN A 214 3.42 -1.34 -15.51
CA GLN A 214 4.21 -1.53 -16.73
C GLN A 214 3.95 -0.42 -17.76
N LYS A 215 2.69 -0.01 -17.94
CA LYS A 215 2.31 1.01 -18.91
C LYS A 215 2.68 2.43 -18.48
N ASN A 216 2.51 2.74 -17.19
CA ASN A 216 2.52 4.12 -16.74
C ASN A 216 3.72 4.45 -15.83
N ALA A 217 4.26 3.49 -15.07
CA ALA A 217 5.33 3.74 -14.11
C ALA A 217 6.72 3.37 -14.62
N TRP A 218 6.87 2.44 -15.55
CA TRP A 218 8.17 2.11 -16.16
C TRP A 218 8.65 3.24 -17.07
N LYS A 219 9.89 3.70 -16.88
CA LYS A 219 10.48 4.86 -17.57
C LYS A 219 11.71 4.51 -18.42
N GLY A 220 11.90 3.20 -18.69
CA GLY A 220 13.00 2.70 -19.53
C GLY A 220 14.14 2.08 -18.73
N ASP A 221 14.47 2.63 -17.58
CA ASP A 221 15.55 2.15 -16.72
C ASP A 221 15.21 2.15 -15.21
N PHE A 222 14.02 2.61 -14.84
CA PHE A 222 13.51 2.62 -13.48
C PHE A 222 11.97 2.66 -13.46
N PHE A 223 11.38 2.29 -12.33
CA PHE A 223 9.99 2.60 -12.02
C PHE A 223 9.90 3.93 -11.30
N ALA A 224 9.03 4.82 -11.77
CA ALA A 224 8.78 6.10 -11.13
C ALA A 224 8.44 5.92 -9.64
N ARG A 225 8.80 6.89 -8.81
CA ARG A 225 8.45 6.89 -7.38
C ARG A 225 6.97 7.21 -7.16
N ALA A 226 6.43 8.10 -7.97
CA ALA A 226 5.03 8.51 -7.96
C ALA A 226 4.62 8.98 -9.37
N LEU A 227 3.34 8.83 -9.69
CA LEU A 227 2.73 9.42 -10.88
C LEU A 227 1.97 10.67 -10.48
N ILE A 228 2.40 11.80 -11.03
CA ILE A 228 1.87 13.12 -10.69
C ILE A 228 0.85 13.53 -11.75
N ASN A 229 -0.22 14.16 -11.34
CA ASN A 229 -1.23 14.66 -12.26
C ASN A 229 -0.59 15.68 -13.23
N ASP A 230 -0.77 15.47 -14.53
CA ASP A 230 -0.22 16.30 -15.59
C ASP A 230 -0.90 17.69 -15.72
N ASP A 231 -2.07 17.90 -15.10
CA ASP A 231 -2.72 19.21 -15.02
C ASP A 231 -2.06 20.13 -13.97
N ARG A 232 -1.07 19.61 -13.24
CA ARG A 232 -0.37 20.36 -12.20
C ARG A 232 0.52 21.45 -12.79
N GLU A 233 0.53 22.61 -12.13
CA GLU A 233 1.47 23.69 -12.44
C GLU A 233 2.92 23.18 -12.33
N GLY A 234 3.72 23.42 -13.39
CA GLY A 234 5.08 22.92 -13.49
C GLY A 234 5.28 21.76 -14.47
N GLY A 235 4.19 21.11 -14.92
CA GLY A 235 4.16 20.23 -16.09
C GLY A 235 4.91 18.91 -16.01
N TYR A 236 5.32 18.44 -14.82
CA TYR A 236 5.92 17.12 -14.69
C TYR A 236 4.89 16.07 -14.27
N THR A 237 5.02 14.87 -14.84
CA THR A 237 4.02 13.81 -14.76
C THR A 237 4.43 12.63 -13.88
N TYR A 238 5.66 12.63 -13.37
CA TYR A 238 6.17 11.60 -12.45
C TYR A 238 7.32 12.10 -11.60
N LEU A 239 7.58 11.39 -10.50
CA LEU A 239 8.74 11.58 -9.63
C LEU A 239 9.70 10.40 -9.82
N GLY A 240 11.00 10.70 -10.00
CA GLY A 240 12.07 9.71 -10.21
C GLY A 240 13.27 10.34 -10.88
N ALA A 241 14.05 9.59 -11.67
CA ALA A 241 15.24 10.09 -12.33
C ALA A 241 14.93 11.17 -13.37
N GLY A 242 15.78 12.17 -13.48
CA GLY A 242 15.83 13.21 -14.50
C GLY A 242 14.51 13.97 -14.71
N HIS A 243 14.55 15.29 -14.71
CA HIS A 243 13.41 16.15 -15.04
C HIS A 243 12.15 15.94 -14.18
N ASP A 244 12.32 15.46 -12.96
CA ASP A 244 11.20 15.22 -12.04
C ASP A 244 10.72 16.46 -11.28
N GLY A 245 11.30 17.63 -11.58
CA GLY A 245 10.95 18.90 -10.96
C GLY A 245 11.51 19.13 -9.55
N LEU A 246 12.31 18.22 -9.02
CA LEU A 246 12.99 18.40 -7.73
C LEU A 246 14.23 19.28 -7.83
N SER A 247 14.83 19.40 -9.00
CA SER A 247 15.94 20.31 -9.26
C SER A 247 15.58 21.32 -10.34
N ALA A 248 15.87 22.60 -10.10
CA ALA A 248 15.80 23.65 -11.11
C ALA A 248 17.03 23.67 -12.04
N ASP A 249 18.07 22.92 -11.71
CA ASP A 249 19.29 22.82 -12.52
C ASP A 249 19.17 21.63 -13.50
N PRO A 250 19.10 21.90 -14.81
CA PRO A 250 18.99 20.83 -15.81
C PRO A 250 20.28 20.00 -15.94
N ALA A 251 21.39 20.41 -15.33
CA ALA A 251 22.63 19.64 -15.27
C ALA A 251 22.64 18.62 -14.12
N VAL A 252 21.70 18.75 -13.20
CA VAL A 252 21.49 17.76 -12.13
C VAL A 252 20.56 16.69 -12.64
N ASP A 253 21.07 15.47 -12.79
CA ASP A 253 20.22 14.30 -13.01
C ASP A 253 19.20 14.22 -11.88
N GLY A 254 17.99 13.83 -12.19
CA GLY A 254 16.92 13.75 -11.19
C GLY A 254 17.21 12.78 -10.06
N THR A 255 16.26 12.63 -9.16
CA THR A 255 16.41 11.81 -7.97
C THR A 255 15.95 10.39 -8.20
N TYR A 256 16.87 9.43 -8.10
CA TYR A 256 16.52 8.02 -7.99
C TYR A 256 16.12 7.68 -6.55
N PHE A 257 15.06 6.93 -6.40
CA PHE A 257 14.56 6.45 -5.10
C PHE A 257 14.75 4.94 -4.99
N LEU A 258 15.64 4.49 -4.10
CA LEU A 258 15.97 3.08 -3.93
C LEU A 258 14.76 2.18 -3.66
N ASN A 259 13.76 2.69 -2.93
CA ASN A 259 12.56 1.92 -2.62
C ASN A 259 11.76 1.51 -3.87
N SER A 260 11.72 2.34 -4.92
CA SER A 260 11.04 1.98 -6.18
C SER A 260 11.68 0.77 -6.84
N PHE A 261 13.01 0.67 -6.80
CA PHE A 261 13.74 -0.49 -7.31
C PHE A 261 13.45 -1.75 -6.50
N GLY A 262 13.58 -1.67 -5.17
CA GLY A 262 13.34 -2.82 -4.29
C GLY A 262 11.91 -3.34 -4.37
N TRP A 263 10.94 -2.46 -4.27
CA TRP A 263 9.52 -2.86 -4.24
C TRP A 263 9.02 -3.37 -5.59
N SER A 264 9.49 -2.84 -6.71
CA SER A 264 9.11 -3.36 -8.04
C SER A 264 9.61 -4.80 -8.27
N ILE A 265 10.76 -5.15 -7.68
CA ILE A 265 11.28 -6.52 -7.70
C ILE A 265 10.48 -7.42 -6.74
N LEU A 266 10.30 -6.99 -5.49
CA LEU A 266 9.60 -7.77 -4.46
C LEU A 266 8.14 -8.08 -4.83
N SER A 267 7.48 -7.15 -5.51
CA SER A 267 6.11 -7.35 -5.99
C SER A 267 5.99 -8.25 -7.22
N GLY A 268 7.11 -8.60 -7.85
CA GLY A 268 7.12 -9.37 -9.09
C GLY A 268 6.57 -8.60 -10.30
N VAL A 269 6.50 -7.28 -10.24
CA VAL A 269 6.11 -6.44 -11.38
C VAL A 269 7.25 -6.32 -12.39
N ALA A 270 8.48 -6.16 -11.91
CA ALA A 270 9.65 -6.01 -12.77
C ALA A 270 9.99 -7.33 -13.49
N THR A 271 10.24 -7.25 -14.81
CA THR A 271 10.77 -8.38 -15.58
C THR A 271 12.26 -8.59 -15.30
N GLU A 272 12.81 -9.74 -15.68
CA GLU A 272 14.25 -10.03 -15.50
C GLU A 272 15.13 -9.00 -16.22
N GLU A 273 14.75 -8.57 -17.42
CA GLU A 273 15.48 -7.52 -18.15
C GLU A 273 15.40 -6.15 -17.43
N GLN A 274 14.23 -5.82 -16.91
CA GLN A 274 14.06 -4.60 -16.13
C GLN A 274 14.88 -4.64 -14.84
N ILE A 275 14.93 -5.78 -14.17
CA ILE A 275 15.75 -5.98 -12.96
C ILE A 275 17.23 -5.78 -13.29
N ALA A 276 17.73 -6.39 -14.37
CA ALA A 276 19.12 -6.21 -14.78
C ALA A 276 19.45 -4.73 -15.06
N THR A 277 18.58 -4.06 -15.80
CA THR A 277 18.72 -2.62 -16.09
C THR A 277 18.70 -1.77 -14.81
N MET A 278 17.79 -2.04 -13.90
CA MET A 278 17.69 -1.31 -12.62
C MET A 278 18.91 -1.54 -11.73
N LEU A 279 19.48 -2.75 -11.71
CA LEU A 279 20.71 -3.02 -10.95
C LEU A 279 21.89 -2.21 -11.45
N ASP A 280 22.03 -2.03 -12.77
CA ASP A 280 23.05 -1.16 -13.34
C ASP A 280 22.85 0.31 -12.91
N VAL A 281 21.60 0.78 -12.87
CA VAL A 281 21.29 2.13 -12.38
C VAL A 281 21.65 2.29 -10.90
N VAL A 282 21.32 1.32 -10.07
CA VAL A 282 21.64 1.31 -8.63
C VAL A 282 23.15 1.32 -8.42
N GLU A 283 23.89 0.45 -9.13
CA GLU A 283 25.35 0.37 -9.04
C GLU A 283 26.01 1.70 -9.40
N LYS A 284 25.51 2.33 -10.46
CA LYS A 284 26.09 3.58 -11.00
C LYS A 284 25.75 4.82 -10.17
N ASN A 285 24.50 4.91 -9.65
CA ASN A 285 24.00 6.16 -9.11
C ASN A 285 23.76 6.12 -7.57
N LEU A 286 23.46 4.96 -6.99
CA LEU A 286 23.09 4.85 -5.58
C LEU A 286 24.17 4.18 -4.72
N LYS A 287 25.08 3.42 -5.33
CA LYS A 287 26.14 2.74 -4.59
C LYS A 287 27.22 3.69 -4.13
N THR A 288 27.65 3.51 -2.89
CA THR A 288 28.77 4.23 -2.27
C THR A 288 29.68 3.25 -1.55
N ASN A 289 30.84 3.74 -1.08
CA ASN A 289 31.76 2.92 -0.26
C ASN A 289 31.14 2.49 1.09
N ALA A 290 30.09 3.17 1.56
CA ALA A 290 29.42 2.88 2.82
C ALA A 290 28.12 2.06 2.64
N GLY A 291 27.68 1.83 1.42
CA GLY A 291 26.43 1.12 1.11
C GLY A 291 25.61 1.83 0.05
N LEU A 292 24.30 1.53 0.00
CA LEU A 292 23.37 2.17 -0.94
C LEU A 292 22.73 3.41 -0.31
N ARG A 293 22.63 4.48 -1.11
CA ARG A 293 21.82 5.66 -0.73
C ARG A 293 20.34 5.33 -0.88
N LEU A 294 19.49 5.95 -0.06
CA LEU A 294 18.03 5.87 -0.19
C LEU A 294 17.53 6.67 -1.40
N CYS A 295 18.23 7.75 -1.72
CA CYS A 295 18.01 8.56 -2.92
C CYS A 295 19.31 9.26 -3.31
N THR A 296 19.38 9.73 -4.56
CA THR A 296 20.51 10.53 -5.06
C THR A 296 20.38 11.99 -4.63
#